data_90d3a100b4511459da0d39c267291870
#
_entry.id   90d3a100b4511459da0d39c267291870
#
_cell.length_a   1.000
_cell.length_b   1.000
_cell.length_c   1.000
_cell.angle_alpha   90.00
_cell.angle_beta   90.00
_cell.angle_gamma   90.00
#
_symmetry.space_group_name_H-M   'P 1'
#
loop_
_entity.id
_entity.type
_entity.pdbx_description
1 polymer ?
#
loop_
_entity_poly.entity_id
_entity_poly.type
_entity_poly.pdbx_seq_one_letter_code
_entity_poly.pdbx_strand_id
1 'polypeptide(L)'
;MAGPAPPMGVLMMGKEARGDAGEATAPFIVIEGIDGAGKTTQLKRLRQWMETRFGGPVHTTGEPTNRPIGRLLKDALQRRVELDGICHALLFAADRIDHVKTEIESHIHRGIPVLCDRYFLSSFAYQWREMPGELDWIESINARAIHPHLTLLIDAPAEVCMDRIRRSRPDTELFEDLETLSAIRQNYLELARRRSALDHIRIIDGARTPDEVQEEARARVEEVMQHSCSG
;
A
#
# COMPACT_ATOMS: atom_id res chain seq x y z
N MET A 1 56.69 19.05 18.92
CA MET A 1 55.46 19.80 19.24
C MET A 1 54.61 19.86 17.96
N ALA A 2 53.60 19.00 17.86
CA ALA A 2 52.67 18.97 16.72
C ALA A 2 51.48 19.83 17.06
N GLY A 3 51.16 20.77 16.19
CA GLY A 3 50.03 21.68 16.32
C GLY A 3 48.68 20.96 16.08
N PRO A 4 47.54 21.51 16.57
CA PRO A 4 46.23 20.87 16.49
C PRO A 4 45.68 20.90 15.06
N ALA A 5 44.99 19.82 14.68
CA ALA A 5 44.27 19.67 13.41
C ALA A 5 43.08 20.65 13.32
N PRO A 6 42.72 21.10 12.11
CA PRO A 6 41.59 21.99 11.92
C PRO A 6 40.26 21.26 12.08
N PRO A 7 39.16 21.97 12.45
CA PRO A 7 37.85 21.38 12.66
C PRO A 7 37.23 20.96 11.31
N MET A 8 36.59 19.79 11.30
CA MET A 8 35.78 19.28 10.19
C MET A 8 34.65 20.25 9.87
N GLY A 9 34.69 20.83 8.67
CA GLY A 9 33.62 21.67 8.16
C GLY A 9 32.33 20.93 7.99
N VAL A 10 31.28 21.45 8.61
CA VAL A 10 29.87 21.05 8.36
C VAL A 10 29.57 21.38 6.90
N LEU A 11 29.39 20.33 6.10
CA LEU A 11 28.97 20.47 4.70
C LEU A 11 27.51 20.94 4.71
N MET A 12 27.31 22.25 4.56
CA MET A 12 26.01 22.83 4.28
C MET A 12 25.58 22.35 2.89
N MET A 13 24.73 21.34 2.82
CA MET A 13 24.06 20.97 1.59
C MET A 13 23.12 22.11 1.18
N GLY A 14 23.54 22.82 0.14
CA GLY A 14 22.73 23.85 -0.49
C GLY A 14 21.36 23.30 -0.87
N LYS A 15 20.31 24.04 -0.49
CA LYS A 15 18.98 23.92 -1.07
C LYS A 15 19.11 24.31 -2.55
N GLU A 16 19.24 23.33 -3.44
CA GLU A 16 18.91 23.56 -4.83
C GLU A 16 17.39 23.76 -4.90
N ALA A 17 16.98 24.97 -5.23
CA ALA A 17 15.62 25.30 -5.60
C ALA A 17 15.30 24.49 -6.87
N ARG A 18 14.57 23.39 -6.74
CA ARG A 18 13.94 22.73 -7.88
C ARG A 18 12.85 23.65 -8.37
N GLY A 19 13.02 24.09 -9.62
CA GLY A 19 12.03 24.86 -10.35
C GLY A 19 10.71 24.10 -10.39
N ASP A 20 9.68 24.80 -10.02
CA ASP A 20 8.27 24.42 -10.10
C ASP A 20 7.86 24.47 -11.58
N ALA A 21 8.10 23.39 -12.30
CA ALA A 21 7.39 23.05 -13.52
C ALA A 21 6.55 21.84 -13.16
N GLY A 22 5.24 22.01 -13.07
CA GLY A 22 4.28 20.95 -12.74
C GLY A 22 4.38 19.82 -13.76
N GLU A 23 5.32 18.91 -13.57
CA GLU A 23 5.31 17.62 -14.28
C GLU A 23 4.07 16.86 -13.79
N ALA A 24 3.13 16.67 -14.70
CA ALA A 24 1.98 15.80 -14.49
C ALA A 24 2.51 14.40 -14.12
N THR A 25 2.54 14.10 -12.83
CA THR A 25 3.01 12.80 -12.34
C THR A 25 1.93 11.76 -12.57
N ALA A 26 2.33 10.57 -13.07
CA ALA A 26 1.38 9.48 -13.25
C ALA A 26 0.76 9.05 -11.91
N PRO A 27 -0.51 8.64 -11.88
CA PRO A 27 -1.18 8.30 -10.64
C PRO A 27 -0.61 7.04 -9.98
N PHE A 28 -0.50 7.11 -8.66
CA PHE A 28 -0.21 6.00 -7.77
C PHE A 28 -1.51 5.59 -7.07
N ILE A 29 -1.99 4.37 -7.36
CA ILE A 29 -3.26 3.83 -6.89
C ILE A 29 -2.98 2.58 -6.06
N VAL A 30 -3.57 2.49 -4.88
CA VAL A 30 -3.42 1.37 -3.96
C VAL A 30 -4.74 0.64 -3.81
N ILE A 31 -4.70 -0.69 -3.74
CA ILE A 31 -5.84 -1.54 -3.44
C ILE A 31 -5.62 -2.19 -2.08
N GLU A 32 -6.52 -1.95 -1.16
CA GLU A 32 -6.47 -2.39 0.23
C GLU A 32 -7.68 -3.24 0.61
N GLY A 33 -7.59 -3.92 1.73
CA GLY A 33 -8.62 -4.75 2.32
C GLY A 33 -8.06 -6.03 2.95
N ILE A 34 -8.87 -6.72 3.72
CA ILE A 34 -8.50 -7.98 4.36
C ILE A 34 -8.28 -9.10 3.33
N ASP A 35 -7.68 -10.22 3.75
CA ASP A 35 -7.53 -11.38 2.87
C ASP A 35 -8.89 -11.95 2.48
N GLY A 36 -9.03 -12.40 1.22
CA GLY A 36 -10.31 -12.83 0.66
C GLY A 36 -11.24 -11.71 0.18
N ALA A 37 -10.93 -10.41 0.39
CA ALA A 37 -11.77 -9.30 -0.07
C ALA A 37 -11.86 -9.19 -1.60
N GLY A 38 -10.93 -9.78 -2.35
CA GLY A 38 -10.94 -9.76 -3.82
C GLY A 38 -9.93 -8.83 -4.46
N LYS A 39 -8.99 -8.26 -3.70
CA LYS A 39 -7.95 -7.32 -4.15
C LYS A 39 -7.24 -7.76 -5.44
N THR A 40 -6.67 -8.96 -5.44
CA THR A 40 -5.89 -9.49 -6.59
C THR A 40 -6.73 -9.61 -7.86
N THR A 41 -8.00 -9.96 -7.73
CA THR A 41 -8.95 -10.02 -8.86
C THR A 41 -9.17 -8.64 -9.44
N GLN A 42 -9.42 -7.65 -8.58
CA GLN A 42 -9.67 -6.28 -9.00
C GLN A 42 -8.42 -5.62 -9.56
N LEU A 43 -7.25 -5.87 -8.98
CA LEU A 43 -5.97 -5.37 -9.49
C LEU A 43 -5.72 -5.81 -10.94
N LYS A 44 -5.89 -7.12 -11.23
CA LYS A 44 -5.72 -7.66 -12.59
C LYS A 44 -6.70 -7.04 -13.58
N ARG A 45 -7.98 -6.90 -13.20
CA ARG A 45 -9.03 -6.33 -14.04
C ARG A 45 -8.83 -4.82 -14.26
N LEU A 46 -8.45 -4.08 -13.21
CA LEU A 46 -8.16 -2.64 -13.32
C LEU A 46 -6.96 -2.41 -14.25
N ARG A 47 -5.89 -3.17 -14.10
CA ARG A 47 -4.74 -3.08 -14.98
C ARG A 47 -5.15 -3.19 -16.45
N GLN A 48 -5.81 -4.29 -16.82
CA GLN A 48 -6.25 -4.54 -18.20
C GLN A 48 -7.15 -3.43 -18.74
N TRP A 49 -8.10 -2.98 -17.92
CA TRP A 49 -8.99 -1.91 -18.30
C TRP A 49 -8.24 -0.58 -18.48
N MET A 50 -7.35 -0.21 -17.56
CA MET A 50 -6.54 1.02 -17.65
C MET A 50 -5.65 1.01 -18.90
N GLU A 51 -4.95 -0.10 -19.18
CA GLU A 51 -4.11 -0.27 -20.36
C GLU A 51 -4.92 -0.06 -21.65
N THR A 52 -6.16 -0.59 -21.71
CA THR A 52 -7.06 -0.42 -22.86
C THR A 52 -7.63 0.99 -22.92
N ARG A 53 -8.04 1.54 -21.79
CA ARG A 53 -8.78 2.81 -21.69
C ARG A 53 -7.89 4.03 -21.95
N PHE A 54 -6.65 3.98 -21.47
CA PHE A 54 -5.69 5.10 -21.52
C PHE A 54 -4.56 4.88 -22.53
N GLY A 55 -4.48 3.71 -23.17
CA GLY A 55 -3.57 3.44 -24.30
C GLY A 55 -2.09 3.34 -23.93
N GLY A 56 -1.76 3.01 -22.68
CA GLY A 56 -0.38 2.91 -22.21
C GLY A 56 -0.17 1.81 -21.17
N PRO A 57 1.09 1.49 -20.83
CA PRO A 57 1.41 0.48 -19.84
C PRO A 57 0.98 0.93 -18.44
N VAL A 58 0.58 -0.04 -17.61
CA VAL A 58 0.29 0.15 -16.19
C VAL A 58 1.20 -0.79 -15.40
N HIS A 59 2.00 -0.22 -14.51
CA HIS A 59 2.86 -1.01 -13.64
C HIS A 59 2.05 -1.57 -12.46
N THR A 60 2.22 -2.88 -12.18
CA THR A 60 1.58 -3.53 -11.02
C THR A 60 2.62 -4.05 -10.07
N THR A 61 2.46 -3.74 -8.80
CA THR A 61 3.35 -4.14 -7.71
C THR A 61 2.58 -4.45 -6.44
N GLY A 62 3.24 -4.74 -5.33
CA GLY A 62 2.60 -5.00 -4.04
C GLY A 62 3.57 -5.24 -2.91
N GLU A 63 3.07 -5.16 -1.69
CA GLU A 63 3.83 -5.36 -0.46
C GLU A 63 3.33 -6.58 0.34
N PRO A 64 4.25 -7.35 0.97
CA PRO A 64 5.70 -7.18 0.93
C PRO A 64 6.31 -7.51 -0.43
N THR A 65 7.36 -6.77 -0.80
CA THR A 65 8.01 -6.89 -2.12
C THR A 65 8.74 -8.22 -2.33
N ASN A 66 9.30 -8.44 -3.53
CA ASN A 66 10.20 -9.57 -3.80
C ASN A 66 11.69 -9.20 -3.58
N ARG A 67 11.97 -8.00 -3.03
CA ARG A 67 13.31 -7.52 -2.71
C ARG A 67 13.82 -8.14 -1.38
N PRO A 68 15.07 -7.95 -0.99
CA PRO A 68 15.63 -8.63 0.18
C PRO A 68 14.83 -8.46 1.46
N ILE A 69 14.36 -7.23 1.77
CA ILE A 69 13.57 -6.94 2.97
C ILE A 69 12.19 -7.61 2.88
N GLY A 70 11.51 -7.47 1.75
CA GLY A 70 10.21 -8.09 1.54
C GLY A 70 10.26 -9.62 1.53
N ARG A 71 11.38 -10.23 1.09
CA ARG A 71 11.57 -11.69 1.21
C ARG A 71 11.70 -12.12 2.66
N LEU A 72 12.46 -11.38 3.48
CA LEU A 72 12.55 -11.65 4.92
C LEU A 72 11.17 -11.55 5.59
N LEU A 73 10.38 -10.53 5.24
CA LEU A 73 8.99 -10.40 5.71
C LEU A 73 8.13 -11.60 5.30
N LYS A 74 8.24 -12.06 4.04
CA LYS A 74 7.50 -13.24 3.57
C LYS A 74 7.88 -14.50 4.34
N ASP A 75 9.17 -14.67 4.66
CA ASP A 75 9.63 -15.80 5.47
C ASP A 75 9.10 -15.71 6.91
N ALA A 76 9.03 -14.51 7.49
CA ALA A 76 8.44 -14.28 8.80
C ALA A 76 6.93 -14.53 8.81
N LEU A 77 6.19 -14.02 7.82
CA LEU A 77 4.75 -14.28 7.66
C LEU A 77 4.44 -15.77 7.46
N GLN A 78 5.36 -16.53 6.88
CA GLN A 78 5.27 -17.98 6.72
C GLN A 78 5.83 -18.77 7.93
N ARG A 79 6.13 -18.07 9.04
CA ARG A 79 6.69 -18.65 10.28
C ARG A 79 8.02 -19.40 10.10
N ARG A 80 8.78 -19.09 9.04
CA ARG A 80 10.14 -19.61 8.84
C ARG A 80 11.17 -18.86 9.68
N VAL A 81 10.86 -17.61 10.02
CA VAL A 81 11.65 -16.73 10.89
C VAL A 81 10.69 -16.17 11.94
N GLU A 82 11.05 -16.28 13.21
CA GLU A 82 10.27 -15.68 14.30
C GLU A 82 10.73 -14.24 14.51
N LEU A 83 9.77 -13.32 14.48
CA LEU A 83 9.95 -11.90 14.73
C LEU A 83 8.84 -11.41 15.66
N ASP A 84 9.16 -10.45 16.52
CA ASP A 84 8.13 -9.76 17.30
C ASP A 84 7.39 -8.70 16.45
N GLY A 85 6.27 -8.19 16.99
CA GLY A 85 5.44 -7.21 16.29
C GLY A 85 6.18 -5.91 15.96
N ILE A 86 7.12 -5.47 16.80
CA ILE A 86 7.94 -4.26 16.56
C ILE A 86 8.86 -4.49 15.37
N CYS A 87 9.54 -5.65 15.33
CA CYS A 87 10.40 -6.01 14.21
C CYS A 87 9.60 -6.12 12.91
N HIS A 88 8.41 -6.73 12.93
CA HIS A 88 7.51 -6.75 11.77
C HIS A 88 7.19 -5.34 11.27
N ALA A 89 6.75 -4.44 12.16
CA ALA A 89 6.39 -3.07 11.78
C ALA A 89 7.55 -2.31 11.15
N LEU A 90 8.76 -2.41 11.74
CA LEU A 90 9.97 -1.77 11.23
C LEU A 90 10.38 -2.33 9.85
N LEU A 91 10.30 -3.64 9.67
CA LEU A 91 10.63 -4.27 8.39
C LEU A 91 9.61 -3.90 7.29
N PHE A 92 8.31 -3.83 7.60
CA PHE A 92 7.30 -3.35 6.66
C PHE A 92 7.56 -1.90 6.26
N ALA A 93 7.91 -1.02 7.21
CA ALA A 93 8.27 0.36 6.91
C ALA A 93 9.54 0.45 6.04
N ALA A 94 10.55 -0.38 6.33
CA ALA A 94 11.79 -0.43 5.56
C ALA A 94 11.58 -0.96 4.14
N ASP A 95 10.83 -2.06 3.97
CA ASP A 95 10.46 -2.60 2.65
C ASP A 95 9.70 -1.57 1.81
N ARG A 96 8.78 -0.84 2.42
CA ARG A 96 8.02 0.24 1.79
C ARG A 96 8.89 1.37 1.30
N ILE A 97 9.82 1.85 2.11
CA ILE A 97 10.74 2.92 1.70
C ILE A 97 11.63 2.45 0.54
N ASP A 98 12.16 1.23 0.61
CA ASP A 98 12.94 0.66 -0.49
C ASP A 98 12.09 0.50 -1.76
N HIS A 99 10.85 0.03 -1.63
CA HIS A 99 9.87 -0.11 -2.72
C HIS A 99 9.55 1.24 -3.38
N VAL A 100 9.23 2.25 -2.60
CA VAL A 100 8.95 3.61 -3.10
C VAL A 100 10.14 4.12 -3.92
N LYS A 101 11.35 4.06 -3.36
CA LYS A 101 12.54 4.65 -3.97
C LYS A 101 13.02 3.91 -5.21
N THR A 102 12.88 2.59 -5.23
CA THR A 102 13.46 1.77 -6.30
C THR A 102 12.47 1.44 -7.41
N GLU A 103 11.18 1.50 -7.14
CA GLU A 103 10.17 1.00 -8.08
C GLU A 103 9.05 2.02 -8.32
N ILE A 104 8.33 2.47 -7.28
CA ILE A 104 7.12 3.29 -7.46
C ILE A 104 7.48 4.66 -8.05
N GLU A 105 8.37 5.43 -7.41
CA GLU A 105 8.77 6.76 -7.88
C GLU A 105 9.33 6.72 -9.31
N SER A 106 10.12 5.69 -9.64
CA SER A 106 10.69 5.52 -10.98
C SER A 106 9.62 5.41 -12.07
N HIS A 107 8.52 4.69 -11.81
CA HIS A 107 7.43 4.55 -12.78
C HIS A 107 6.59 5.82 -12.88
N ILE A 108 6.25 6.43 -11.76
CA ILE A 108 5.46 7.66 -11.71
C ILE A 108 6.16 8.79 -12.48
N HIS A 109 7.46 9.00 -12.27
CA HIS A 109 8.25 10.00 -12.97
C HIS A 109 8.41 9.74 -14.48
N ARG A 110 8.22 8.50 -14.91
CA ARG A 110 8.20 8.11 -16.32
C ARG A 110 6.80 8.21 -16.95
N GLY A 111 5.83 8.75 -16.24
CA GLY A 111 4.45 8.85 -16.72
C GLY A 111 3.71 7.51 -16.75
N ILE A 112 4.17 6.49 -16.01
CA ILE A 112 3.57 5.16 -15.97
C ILE A 112 2.74 5.03 -14.69
N PRO A 113 1.40 4.89 -14.77
CA PRO A 113 0.55 4.65 -13.60
C PRO A 113 0.96 3.40 -12.84
N VAL A 114 0.89 3.47 -11.50
CA VAL A 114 1.22 2.35 -10.63
C VAL A 114 -0.03 1.87 -9.89
N LEU A 115 -0.32 0.57 -9.96
CA LEU A 115 -1.30 -0.13 -9.14
C LEU A 115 -0.57 -1.01 -8.13
N CYS A 116 -0.84 -0.80 -6.84
CA CYS A 116 -0.18 -1.53 -5.76
C CYS A 116 -1.19 -2.35 -4.94
N ASP A 117 -0.92 -3.66 -4.75
CA ASP A 117 -1.67 -4.51 -3.81
C ASP A 117 -1.07 -4.35 -2.42
N ARG A 118 -1.79 -3.71 -1.51
CA ARG A 118 -1.36 -3.33 -0.16
C ARG A 118 -0.28 -2.24 -0.13
N TYR A 119 -0.36 -1.43 0.91
CA TYR A 119 0.60 -0.37 1.21
C TYR A 119 0.56 -0.04 2.71
N PHE A 120 0.87 1.20 3.14
CA PHE A 120 0.94 1.55 4.57
C PHE A 120 -0.38 1.34 5.34
N LEU A 121 -1.54 1.43 4.68
CA LEU A 121 -2.81 1.22 5.37
C LEU A 121 -2.95 -0.22 5.87
N SER A 122 -2.39 -1.20 5.13
CA SER A 122 -2.23 -2.58 5.63
C SER A 122 -1.40 -2.63 6.90
N SER A 123 -0.25 -1.94 6.95
CA SER A 123 0.57 -1.86 8.16
C SER A 123 -0.22 -1.27 9.33
N PHE A 124 -0.96 -0.18 9.10
CA PHE A 124 -1.76 0.42 10.15
C PHE A 124 -2.84 -0.54 10.66
N ALA A 125 -3.54 -1.24 9.79
CA ALA A 125 -4.63 -2.13 10.19
C ALA A 125 -4.14 -3.39 10.92
N TYR A 126 -3.10 -4.04 10.40
CA TYR A 126 -2.58 -5.31 10.93
C TYR A 126 -1.72 -5.08 12.19
N GLN A 127 -0.71 -4.22 12.14
CA GLN A 127 0.15 -3.97 13.29
C GLN A 127 -0.59 -3.27 14.45
N TRP A 128 -1.58 -2.42 14.18
CA TRP A 128 -2.44 -1.89 15.25
C TRP A 128 -3.19 -2.99 15.99
N ARG A 129 -3.63 -4.04 15.28
CA ARG A 129 -4.24 -5.22 15.90
C ARG A 129 -3.24 -5.98 16.80
N GLU A 130 -1.97 -6.11 16.34
CA GLU A 130 -0.91 -6.80 17.08
C GLU A 130 -0.40 -5.98 18.27
N MET A 131 -0.37 -4.66 18.14
CA MET A 131 0.15 -3.71 19.14
C MET A 131 -0.90 -2.64 19.46
N PRO A 132 -1.93 -2.96 20.26
CA PRO A 132 -2.96 -2.00 20.64
C PRO A 132 -2.36 -0.80 21.38
N GLY A 133 -2.71 0.42 20.95
CA GLY A 133 -2.19 1.67 21.50
C GLY A 133 -1.00 2.27 20.76
N GLU A 134 -0.35 1.53 19.87
CA GLU A 134 0.87 1.98 19.18
C GLU A 134 0.61 2.57 17.77
N LEU A 135 -0.64 2.93 17.45
CA LEU A 135 -0.98 3.43 16.11
C LEU A 135 -0.16 4.66 15.71
N ASP A 136 0.01 5.63 16.61
CA ASP A 136 0.77 6.85 16.35
C ASP A 136 2.24 6.53 16.02
N TRP A 137 2.83 5.55 16.72
CA TRP A 137 4.19 5.11 16.43
C TRP A 137 4.25 4.40 15.07
N ILE A 138 3.30 3.50 14.77
CA ILE A 138 3.22 2.82 13.46
C ILE A 138 3.06 3.84 12.33
N GLU A 139 2.25 4.87 12.50
CA GLU A 139 2.12 5.97 11.54
C GLU A 139 3.45 6.73 11.39
N SER A 140 4.14 7.02 12.50
CA SER A 140 5.40 7.78 12.48
C SER A 140 6.52 7.10 11.72
N ILE A 141 6.69 5.78 11.87
CA ILE A 141 7.71 5.02 11.11
C ILE A 141 7.40 4.91 9.62
N ASN A 142 6.15 5.16 9.21
CA ASN A 142 5.69 5.19 7.82
C ASN A 142 5.61 6.60 7.22
N ALA A 143 5.91 7.65 7.99
CA ALA A 143 5.76 9.06 7.57
C ALA A 143 6.63 9.48 6.36
N ARG A 144 7.57 8.64 5.94
CA ARG A 144 8.40 8.85 4.73
C ARG A 144 7.82 8.20 3.47
N ALA A 145 6.76 7.44 3.60
CA ALA A 145 6.05 6.86 2.46
C ALA A 145 5.28 7.95 1.70
N ILE A 146 5.26 7.87 0.38
CA ILE A 146 4.46 8.79 -0.43
C ILE A 146 2.97 8.46 -0.29
N HIS A 147 2.11 9.48 -0.29
CA HIS A 147 0.67 9.27 -0.26
C HIS A 147 0.16 8.82 -1.63
N PRO A 148 -0.74 7.82 -1.69
CA PRO A 148 -1.40 7.43 -2.92
C PRO A 148 -2.32 8.57 -3.43
N HIS A 149 -2.47 8.65 -4.75
CA HIS A 149 -3.49 9.51 -5.37
C HIS A 149 -4.90 8.94 -5.17
N LEU A 150 -5.01 7.63 -4.93
CA LEU A 150 -6.25 6.95 -4.62
C LEU A 150 -5.96 5.66 -3.86
N THR A 151 -6.69 5.43 -2.77
CA THR A 151 -6.72 4.15 -2.07
C THR A 151 -8.13 3.54 -2.22
N LEU A 152 -8.23 2.40 -2.89
CA LEU A 152 -9.45 1.62 -3.01
C LEU A 152 -9.48 0.59 -1.88
N LEU A 153 -10.28 0.83 -0.84
CA LEU A 153 -10.50 -0.13 0.23
C LEU A 153 -11.67 -1.06 -0.16
N ILE A 154 -11.35 -2.29 -0.53
CA ILE A 154 -12.37 -3.31 -0.80
C ILE A 154 -12.80 -3.90 0.54
N ASP A 155 -13.98 -3.48 1.01
CA ASP A 155 -14.56 -3.91 2.27
C ASP A 155 -15.56 -5.05 2.04
N ALA A 156 -15.31 -6.21 2.64
CA ALA A 156 -16.24 -7.32 2.66
C ALA A 156 -16.31 -7.94 4.08
N PRO A 157 -17.46 -8.46 4.50
CA PRO A 157 -17.58 -9.18 5.78
C PRO A 157 -16.54 -10.29 5.90
N ALA A 158 -15.97 -10.44 7.10
CA ALA A 158 -14.90 -11.42 7.33
C ALA A 158 -15.36 -12.86 7.02
N GLU A 159 -16.63 -13.17 7.24
CA GLU A 159 -17.25 -14.46 6.91
C GLU A 159 -17.19 -14.73 5.40
N VAL A 160 -17.54 -13.72 4.59
CA VAL A 160 -17.49 -13.81 3.13
C VAL A 160 -16.04 -14.00 2.65
N CYS A 161 -15.12 -13.28 3.25
CA CYS A 161 -13.69 -13.39 2.94
C CYS A 161 -13.15 -14.77 3.30
N MET A 162 -13.47 -15.27 4.48
CA MET A 162 -13.08 -16.61 4.95
C MET A 162 -13.60 -17.72 4.02
N ASP A 163 -14.85 -17.63 3.59
CA ASP A 163 -15.43 -18.58 2.64
C ASP A 163 -14.73 -18.54 1.28
N ARG A 164 -14.36 -17.35 0.81
CA ARG A 164 -13.59 -17.20 -0.45
C ARG A 164 -12.20 -17.80 -0.32
N ILE A 165 -11.51 -17.60 0.81
CA ILE A 165 -10.17 -18.17 1.06
C ILE A 165 -10.26 -19.70 1.06
N ARG A 166 -11.20 -20.28 1.80
CA ARG A 166 -11.40 -21.74 1.87
C ARG A 166 -11.65 -22.37 0.50
N ARG A 167 -12.44 -21.71 -0.35
CA ARG A 167 -12.72 -22.20 -1.72
C ARG A 167 -11.50 -22.10 -2.63
N SER A 168 -10.64 -21.09 -2.45
CA SER A 168 -9.47 -20.86 -3.30
C SER A 168 -8.24 -21.65 -2.87
N ARG A 169 -8.15 -22.03 -1.60
CA ARG A 169 -6.99 -22.73 -1.00
C ARG A 169 -7.45 -23.79 0.02
N PRO A 170 -8.08 -24.87 -0.44
CA PRO A 170 -8.69 -25.86 0.46
C PRO A 170 -7.68 -26.57 1.38
N ASP A 171 -6.41 -26.70 0.93
CA ASP A 171 -5.36 -27.44 1.64
C ASP A 171 -4.38 -26.52 2.40
N THR A 172 -4.68 -25.22 2.52
CA THR A 172 -3.78 -24.28 3.20
C THR A 172 -4.26 -24.07 4.65
N GLU A 173 -3.36 -24.24 5.62
CA GLU A 173 -3.62 -23.78 6.98
C GLU A 173 -3.91 -22.27 6.94
N LEU A 174 -5.08 -21.89 7.47
CA LEU A 174 -5.46 -20.49 7.57
C LEU A 174 -4.69 -19.91 8.75
N PHE A 175 -3.78 -19.00 8.47
CA PHE A 175 -3.02 -18.31 9.52
C PHE A 175 -3.87 -17.27 10.27
N GLU A 176 -5.01 -16.87 9.69
CA GLU A 176 -5.96 -15.93 10.28
C GLU A 176 -7.30 -16.64 10.54
N ASP A 177 -7.81 -16.49 11.74
CA ASP A 177 -9.15 -16.90 12.10
C ASP A 177 -10.17 -15.78 11.82
N LEU A 178 -11.44 -16.10 11.94
CA LEU A 178 -12.54 -15.17 11.69
C LEU A 178 -12.50 -13.95 12.62
N GLU A 179 -12.12 -14.14 13.88
CA GLU A 179 -12.02 -13.06 14.87
C GLU A 179 -10.91 -12.08 14.47
N THR A 180 -9.75 -12.58 14.10
CA THR A 180 -8.62 -11.78 13.63
C THR A 180 -8.97 -10.99 12.37
N LEU A 181 -9.56 -11.62 11.35
CA LEU A 181 -9.98 -10.92 10.14
C LEU A 181 -11.04 -9.86 10.42
N SER A 182 -11.98 -10.13 11.32
CA SER A 182 -13.01 -9.18 11.73
C SER A 182 -12.40 -7.96 12.43
N ALA A 183 -11.45 -8.18 13.34
CA ALA A 183 -10.75 -7.09 14.03
C ALA A 183 -9.93 -6.21 13.07
N ILE A 184 -9.19 -6.83 12.13
CA ILE A 184 -8.42 -6.10 11.13
C ILE A 184 -9.36 -5.29 10.21
N ARG A 185 -10.49 -5.87 9.78
CA ARG A 185 -11.51 -5.15 9.02
C ARG A 185 -12.01 -3.90 9.76
N GLN A 186 -12.31 -4.01 11.06
CA GLN A 186 -12.73 -2.87 11.86
C GLN A 186 -11.65 -1.78 11.91
N ASN A 187 -10.38 -2.16 12.04
CA ASN A 187 -9.27 -1.22 11.97
C ASN A 187 -9.22 -0.50 10.62
N TYR A 188 -9.38 -1.21 9.48
CA TYR A 188 -9.46 -0.59 8.15
C TYR A 188 -10.59 0.44 8.05
N LEU A 189 -11.78 0.10 8.54
CA LEU A 189 -12.94 1.00 8.49
C LEU A 189 -12.71 2.25 9.37
N GLU A 190 -12.14 2.08 10.55
CA GLU A 190 -11.78 3.20 11.42
C GLU A 190 -10.69 4.09 10.81
N LEU A 191 -9.66 3.50 10.21
CA LEU A 191 -8.61 4.21 9.49
C LEU A 191 -9.19 4.96 8.28
N ALA A 192 -10.09 4.34 7.52
CA ALA A 192 -10.76 5.00 6.41
C ALA A 192 -11.56 6.21 6.89
N ARG A 193 -12.28 6.09 8.01
CA ARG A 193 -13.01 7.22 8.60
C ARG A 193 -12.11 8.38 9.01
N ARG A 194 -10.94 8.07 9.60
CA ARG A 194 -9.98 9.10 10.09
C ARG A 194 -9.17 9.73 8.97
N ARG A 195 -8.83 8.97 7.93
CA ARG A 195 -7.79 9.30 6.95
C ARG A 195 -8.31 9.48 5.53
N SER A 196 -9.62 9.39 5.30
CA SER A 196 -10.22 9.40 3.95
C SER A 196 -9.79 10.59 3.10
N ALA A 197 -9.68 11.77 3.69
CA ALA A 197 -9.26 12.97 2.97
C ALA A 197 -7.75 13.00 2.70
N LEU A 198 -6.93 12.55 3.66
CA LEU A 198 -5.47 12.58 3.57
C LEU A 198 -4.94 11.55 2.57
N ASP A 199 -5.49 10.33 2.60
CA ASP A 199 -5.02 9.19 1.82
C ASP A 199 -5.97 8.86 0.67
N HIS A 200 -6.90 9.77 0.35
CA HIS A 200 -7.87 9.64 -0.74
C HIS A 200 -8.60 8.28 -0.76
N ILE A 201 -9.02 7.80 0.44
CA ILE A 201 -9.61 6.48 0.58
C ILE A 201 -11.05 6.48 0.05
N ARG A 202 -11.36 5.49 -0.79
CA ARG A 202 -12.70 5.17 -1.27
C ARG A 202 -13.02 3.74 -0.90
N ILE A 203 -14.08 3.56 -0.10
CA ILE A 203 -14.55 2.23 0.30
C ILE A 203 -15.45 1.69 -0.81
N ILE A 204 -15.20 0.46 -1.23
CA ILE A 204 -15.99 -0.27 -2.22
C ILE A 204 -16.56 -1.52 -1.53
N ASP A 205 -17.85 -1.77 -1.68
CA ASP A 205 -18.50 -2.95 -1.17
C ASP A 205 -18.01 -4.21 -1.89
N GLY A 206 -17.08 -4.91 -1.26
CA GLY A 206 -16.47 -6.14 -1.76
C GLY A 206 -17.37 -7.38 -1.63
N ALA A 207 -18.53 -7.29 -0.99
CA ALA A 207 -19.49 -8.41 -0.92
C ALA A 207 -20.26 -8.58 -2.22
N ARG A 208 -20.34 -7.56 -3.06
CA ARG A 208 -20.97 -7.59 -4.38
C ARG A 208 -20.24 -8.50 -5.37
N THR A 209 -20.82 -8.67 -6.55
CA THR A 209 -20.18 -9.43 -7.63
C THR A 209 -18.88 -8.80 -8.09
N PRO A 210 -17.91 -9.59 -8.59
CA PRO A 210 -16.66 -9.04 -9.09
C PRO A 210 -16.83 -7.97 -10.19
N ASP A 211 -17.93 -8.01 -10.97
CA ASP A 211 -18.19 -7.05 -12.03
C ASP A 211 -18.69 -5.71 -11.46
N GLU A 212 -19.61 -5.73 -10.49
CA GLU A 212 -20.08 -4.54 -9.79
C GLU A 212 -18.96 -3.83 -9.03
N VAL A 213 -18.11 -4.59 -8.33
CA VAL A 213 -16.90 -4.06 -7.65
C VAL A 213 -15.97 -3.39 -8.66
N GLN A 214 -15.77 -4.03 -9.83
CA GLN A 214 -14.93 -3.50 -10.89
C GLN A 214 -15.49 -2.22 -11.50
N GLU A 215 -16.80 -2.13 -11.70
CA GLU A 215 -17.45 -0.94 -12.25
C GLU A 215 -17.24 0.27 -11.34
N GLU A 216 -17.46 0.10 -10.03
CA GLU A 216 -17.19 1.17 -9.06
C GLU A 216 -15.71 1.53 -8.98
N ALA A 217 -14.82 0.55 -8.97
CA ALA A 217 -13.37 0.79 -8.95
C ALA A 217 -12.92 1.60 -10.18
N ARG A 218 -13.44 1.29 -11.39
CA ARG A 218 -13.18 2.04 -12.62
C ARG A 218 -13.64 3.49 -12.52
N ALA A 219 -14.84 3.74 -12.02
CA ALA A 219 -15.35 5.09 -11.85
C ALA A 219 -14.42 5.93 -10.96
N ARG A 220 -13.93 5.37 -9.84
CA ARG A 220 -13.00 6.07 -8.96
C ARG A 220 -11.63 6.32 -9.60
N VAL A 221 -11.12 5.37 -10.38
CA VAL A 221 -9.87 5.56 -11.12
C VAL A 221 -10.03 6.63 -12.21
N GLU A 222 -11.14 6.65 -12.94
CA GLU A 222 -11.39 7.70 -13.95
C GLU A 222 -11.39 9.10 -13.34
N GLU A 223 -11.99 9.29 -12.16
CA GLU A 223 -11.97 10.57 -11.45
C GLU A 223 -10.52 11.07 -11.24
N VAL A 224 -9.61 10.19 -10.81
CA VAL A 224 -8.20 10.55 -10.57
C VAL A 224 -7.43 10.79 -11.87
N MET A 225 -7.63 9.94 -12.88
CA MET A 225 -6.94 10.06 -14.18
C MET A 225 -7.32 11.37 -14.91
N GLN A 226 -8.56 11.83 -14.79
CA GLN A 226 -9.01 13.09 -15.39
C GLN A 226 -8.34 14.31 -14.76
N HIS A 227 -8.12 14.29 -13.43
CA HIS A 227 -7.45 15.38 -12.73
C HIS A 227 -5.95 15.43 -13.02
N SER A 228 -5.31 14.27 -13.24
CA SER A 228 -3.89 14.20 -13.60
C SER A 228 -3.56 14.66 -15.03
N CYS A 229 -4.55 14.70 -15.94
CA CYS A 229 -4.38 15.17 -17.31
C CYS A 229 -4.68 16.66 -17.49
N SER A 230 -5.19 17.34 -16.47
CA SER A 230 -5.68 18.75 -16.56
C SER A 230 -4.72 19.77 -15.94
N GLY A 231 -3.56 19.35 -15.45
CA GLY A 231 -2.48 20.16 -14.87
C GLY A 231 -1.24 20.08 -15.73
#